data_87cf80ebce049dd3ae5563dd403c04c7
#
_entry.id   87cf80ebce049dd3ae5563dd403c04c7
#
_cell.length_a   1.000
_cell.length_b   1.000
_cell.length_c   1.000
_cell.angle_alpha   90.00
_cell.angle_beta   90.00
_cell.angle_gamma   90.00
#
_symmetry.space_group_name_H-M   'P 1'
#
loop_
_entity.id
_entity.type
_entity.pdbx_description
1 polymer ?
#
loop_
_entity_poly.entity_id
_entity_poly.type
_entity_poly.pdbx_seq_one_letter_code
_entity_poly.pdbx_strand_id
1 'polypeptide(L)'
;ARLKREEPDNFGDIQAIEAEIERLSARIHRIPFLDTFDLKYNLLVKHPNPSSKAVMFCLMDVSGSMTQATKDIAKRFFILLYLFLKRNYDRIEVVFIRHHTSAREVDEEEFFYSRETGGTIVSSALKLMQEIMAERYPANEWNIYAAQASDGDNWNDDSPICREILSKQIMPFVQYYT
;
A
#
# COMPACT_ATOMS: atom_id res chain seq x y z
N ALA A 1 -67.11 15.67 -20.10
CA ALA A 1 -66.91 15.46 -18.67
C ALA A 1 -65.52 15.99 -18.28
N ARG A 2 -65.50 17.14 -17.59
CA ARG A 2 -64.25 17.76 -17.03
C ARG A 2 -63.91 17.00 -15.72
N LEU A 3 -62.81 16.30 -15.68
CA LEU A 3 -62.22 15.80 -14.46
C LEU A 3 -61.66 17.02 -13.68
N LYS A 4 -62.31 17.33 -12.56
CA LYS A 4 -61.72 18.20 -11.52
C LYS A 4 -60.58 17.44 -10.92
N ARG A 5 -59.35 17.95 -11.05
CA ARG A 5 -58.21 17.61 -10.19
C ARG A 5 -58.49 18.15 -8.79
N GLU A 6 -58.73 17.28 -7.85
CA GLU A 6 -58.63 17.59 -6.44
C GLU A 6 -57.16 17.86 -6.14
N GLU A 7 -56.82 19.11 -5.84
CA GLU A 7 -55.52 19.42 -5.21
C GLU A 7 -55.59 18.89 -3.78
N PRO A 8 -54.61 18.12 -3.33
CA PRO A 8 -54.58 17.68 -1.94
C PRO A 8 -54.39 18.91 -1.06
N ASP A 9 -55.13 18.90 0.05
CA ASP A 9 -55.19 19.96 1.06
C ASP A 9 -53.82 20.08 1.81
N ASN A 10 -52.84 20.66 1.14
CA ASN A 10 -51.48 20.84 1.67
C ASN A 10 -51.39 21.99 2.73
N PHE A 11 -52.54 22.65 3.02
CA PHE A 11 -52.52 23.83 3.90
C PHE A 11 -52.22 23.44 5.36
N GLY A 12 -52.67 22.29 5.81
CA GLY A 12 -52.41 21.77 7.15
C GLY A 12 -50.93 21.38 7.33
N ASP A 13 -50.34 20.77 6.30
CA ASP A 13 -48.94 20.33 6.32
C ASP A 13 -47.98 21.53 6.26
N ILE A 14 -48.36 22.58 5.49
CA ILE A 14 -47.54 23.80 5.42
C ILE A 14 -47.53 24.55 6.76
N GLN A 15 -48.69 24.70 7.44
CA GLN A 15 -48.77 25.29 8.76
C GLN A 15 -47.97 24.51 9.82
N ALA A 16 -48.01 23.17 9.76
CA ALA A 16 -47.25 22.36 10.67
C ALA A 16 -45.72 22.51 10.46
N ILE A 17 -45.28 22.62 9.21
CA ILE A 17 -43.87 22.85 8.87
C ILE A 17 -43.45 24.27 9.29
N GLU A 18 -44.26 25.26 9.04
CA GLU A 18 -43.97 26.64 9.46
C GLU A 18 -43.84 26.76 11.00
N ALA A 19 -44.74 26.13 11.75
CA ALA A 19 -44.67 26.10 13.21
C ALA A 19 -43.42 25.41 13.72
N GLU A 20 -42.97 24.32 13.07
CA GLU A 20 -41.72 23.62 13.44
C GLU A 20 -40.48 24.45 13.09
N ILE A 21 -40.47 25.16 11.96
CA ILE A 21 -39.42 26.11 11.58
C ILE A 21 -39.30 27.20 12.61
N GLU A 22 -40.40 27.80 13.04
CA GLU A 22 -40.42 28.89 14.06
C GLU A 22 -39.90 28.35 15.41
N ARG A 23 -40.33 27.15 15.80
CA ARG A 23 -39.84 26.49 17.02
C ARG A 23 -38.34 26.23 16.98
N LEU A 24 -37.84 25.70 15.86
CA LEU A 24 -36.41 25.44 15.68
C LEU A 24 -35.59 26.73 15.64
N SER A 25 -36.08 27.77 14.97
CA SER A 25 -35.44 29.07 14.92
C SER A 25 -35.35 29.70 16.32
N ALA A 26 -36.44 29.62 17.12
CA ALA A 26 -36.43 30.10 18.50
C ALA A 26 -35.41 29.31 19.39
N ARG A 27 -35.20 28.01 19.13
CA ARG A 27 -34.17 27.21 19.81
C ARG A 27 -32.79 27.68 19.44
N ILE A 28 -32.51 27.94 18.15
CA ILE A 28 -31.21 28.42 17.66
C ILE A 28 -30.87 29.78 18.27
N HIS A 29 -31.84 30.71 18.34
CA HIS A 29 -31.65 32.04 18.92
C HIS A 29 -31.40 32.05 20.45
N ARG A 30 -31.71 30.95 21.14
CA ARG A 30 -31.38 30.77 22.56
C ARG A 30 -29.92 30.42 22.81
N ILE A 31 -29.18 30.00 21.75
CA ILE A 31 -27.77 29.66 21.85
C ILE A 31 -26.99 30.93 21.49
N PRO A 32 -26.40 31.66 22.47
CA PRO A 32 -25.75 32.95 22.21
C PRO A 32 -24.45 32.82 21.44
N PHE A 33 -23.89 31.61 21.40
CA PHE A 33 -22.62 31.31 20.72
C PHE A 33 -22.56 29.83 20.41
N LEU A 34 -22.21 29.46 19.17
CA LEU A 34 -21.88 28.12 18.74
C LEU A 34 -20.36 28.04 18.54
N ASP A 35 -19.68 27.34 19.42
CA ASP A 35 -18.26 27.04 19.23
C ASP A 35 -18.11 25.91 18.19
N THR A 36 -16.99 25.93 17.48
CA THR A 36 -16.61 24.83 16.58
C THR A 36 -16.51 23.49 17.31
N PHE A 37 -16.27 23.50 18.63
CA PHE A 37 -16.29 22.33 19.51
C PHE A 37 -17.68 21.69 19.66
N ASP A 38 -18.75 22.47 19.51
CA ASP A 38 -20.13 21.99 19.63
C ASP A 38 -20.64 21.34 18.34
N LEU A 39 -19.88 21.49 17.25
CA LEU A 39 -20.25 20.96 15.93
C LEU A 39 -19.74 19.52 15.77
N LYS A 40 -20.67 18.59 15.62
CA LYS A 40 -20.36 17.21 15.24
C LYS A 40 -20.41 17.07 13.73
N TYR A 41 -19.27 16.73 13.15
CA TYR A 41 -19.16 16.46 11.72
C TYR A 41 -19.17 14.96 11.47
N ASN A 42 -19.96 14.52 10.49
CA ASN A 42 -19.81 13.17 9.96
C ASN A 42 -18.60 13.16 9.02
N LEU A 43 -17.48 12.64 9.51
CA LEU A 43 -16.29 12.43 8.70
C LEU A 43 -16.43 11.12 7.93
N LEU A 44 -16.58 11.20 6.63
CA LEU A 44 -16.53 10.04 5.74
C LEU A 44 -15.07 9.70 5.48
N VAL A 45 -14.52 8.81 6.31
CA VAL A 45 -13.18 8.25 6.09
C VAL A 45 -13.34 7.02 5.22
N LYS A 46 -12.76 7.05 4.02
CA LYS A 46 -12.60 5.84 3.22
C LYS A 46 -11.60 4.93 3.92
N HIS A 47 -12.08 3.92 4.62
CA HIS A 47 -11.22 2.82 5.03
C HIS A 47 -11.05 1.90 3.82
N PRO A 48 -9.82 1.68 3.32
CA PRO A 48 -9.59 0.64 2.35
C PRO A 48 -10.03 -0.70 2.97
N ASN A 49 -10.79 -1.50 2.23
CA ASN A 49 -11.06 -2.86 2.65
C ASN A 49 -9.71 -3.58 2.79
N PRO A 50 -9.42 -4.22 3.93
CA PRO A 50 -8.18 -4.94 4.08
C PRO A 50 -8.10 -6.01 2.98
N SER A 51 -7.08 -5.93 2.14
CA SER A 51 -6.81 -6.97 1.15
C SER A 51 -6.27 -8.19 1.89
N SER A 52 -6.87 -9.36 1.66
CA SER A 52 -6.37 -10.64 2.16
C SER A 52 -5.19 -11.19 1.35
N LYS A 53 -4.73 -10.43 0.35
CA LYS A 53 -3.64 -10.80 -0.54
C LYS A 53 -2.36 -10.07 -0.16
N ALA A 54 -1.24 -10.79 -0.13
CA ALA A 54 0.08 -10.21 0.04
C ALA A 54 1.05 -10.72 -1.02
N VAL A 55 1.99 -9.88 -1.42
CA VAL A 55 3.13 -10.27 -2.23
C VAL A 55 4.42 -9.94 -1.48
N MET A 56 5.36 -10.87 -1.49
CA MET A 56 6.66 -10.73 -0.89
C MET A 56 7.72 -10.70 -1.99
N PHE A 57 8.39 -9.57 -2.14
CA PHE A 57 9.55 -9.43 -2.99
C PHE A 57 10.82 -9.79 -2.21
N CYS A 58 11.55 -10.76 -2.69
CA CYS A 58 12.85 -11.15 -2.17
C CYS A 58 13.92 -10.69 -3.16
N LEU A 59 14.75 -9.73 -2.75
CA LEU A 59 15.85 -9.22 -3.56
C LEU A 59 17.17 -9.76 -2.99
N MET A 60 18.01 -10.36 -3.82
CA MET A 60 19.31 -10.88 -3.38
C MET A 60 20.42 -10.42 -4.30
N ASP A 61 21.42 -9.85 -3.69
CA ASP A 61 22.72 -9.64 -4.32
C ASP A 61 23.41 -11.01 -4.50
N VAL A 62 23.78 -11.30 -5.74
CA VAL A 62 24.52 -12.53 -6.10
C VAL A 62 25.95 -12.23 -6.57
N SER A 63 26.43 -11.00 -6.31
CA SER A 63 27.81 -10.58 -6.60
C SER A 63 28.84 -11.49 -5.94
N GLY A 64 30.08 -11.41 -6.41
CA GLY A 64 31.16 -12.30 -5.96
C GLY A 64 31.52 -12.17 -4.48
N SER A 65 31.21 -11.02 -3.83
CA SER A 65 31.41 -10.76 -2.40
C SER A 65 30.40 -11.47 -1.50
N MET A 66 29.20 -11.77 -2.02
CA MET A 66 28.15 -12.49 -1.28
C MET A 66 28.52 -13.97 -1.05
N THR A 67 28.92 -14.27 0.17
CA THR A 67 29.28 -15.65 0.56
C THR A 67 28.06 -16.55 0.70
N GLN A 68 28.26 -17.88 0.62
CA GLN A 68 27.18 -18.83 0.84
C GLN A 68 26.60 -18.71 2.26
N ALA A 69 27.43 -18.44 3.26
CA ALA A 69 26.95 -18.24 4.63
C ALA A 69 26.01 -17.03 4.76
N THR A 70 26.31 -15.94 4.06
CA THR A 70 25.42 -14.75 4.01
C THR A 70 24.09 -15.08 3.34
N LYS A 71 24.13 -15.81 2.22
CA LYS A 71 22.92 -16.28 1.53
C LYS A 71 22.07 -17.22 2.39
N ASP A 72 22.67 -18.08 3.18
CA ASP A 72 21.96 -18.97 4.09
C ASP A 72 21.27 -18.22 5.23
N ILE A 73 21.86 -17.12 5.71
CA ILE A 73 21.21 -16.22 6.70
C ILE A 73 20.03 -15.51 6.03
N ALA A 74 20.22 -14.96 4.84
CA ALA A 74 19.16 -14.32 4.08
C ALA A 74 17.98 -15.28 3.81
N LYS A 75 18.29 -16.53 3.45
CA LYS A 75 17.27 -17.58 3.25
C LYS A 75 16.42 -17.79 4.50
N ARG A 76 17.06 -17.91 5.67
CA ARG A 76 16.32 -18.06 6.94
C ARG A 76 15.42 -16.87 7.22
N PHE A 77 15.89 -15.65 6.96
CA PHE A 77 15.09 -14.44 7.11
C PHE A 77 13.89 -14.44 6.16
N PHE A 78 14.08 -14.73 4.88
CA PHE A 78 12.99 -14.81 3.92
C PHE A 78 11.94 -15.85 4.30
N ILE A 79 12.37 -17.02 4.80
CA ILE A 79 11.43 -18.05 5.29
C ILE A 79 10.62 -17.54 6.47
N LEU A 80 11.24 -16.87 7.44
CA LEU A 80 10.55 -16.33 8.61
C LEU A 80 9.53 -15.25 8.21
N LEU A 81 9.89 -14.35 7.29
CA LEU A 81 8.98 -13.34 6.77
C LEU A 81 7.81 -13.98 6.02
N TYR A 82 8.07 -14.98 5.18
CA TYR A 82 7.02 -15.75 4.50
C TYR A 82 6.06 -16.41 5.49
N LEU A 83 6.57 -17.07 6.53
CA LEU A 83 5.73 -17.71 7.55
C LEU A 83 4.88 -16.68 8.32
N PHE A 84 5.46 -15.51 8.62
CA PHE A 84 4.71 -14.41 9.23
C PHE A 84 3.57 -13.96 8.33
N LEU A 85 3.83 -13.73 7.05
CA LEU A 85 2.81 -13.33 6.08
C LEU A 85 1.74 -14.40 5.93
N LYS A 86 2.14 -15.69 5.84
CA LYS A 86 1.21 -16.82 5.72
C LYS A 86 0.24 -16.94 6.89
N ARG A 87 0.63 -16.45 8.07
CA ARG A 87 -0.26 -16.43 9.24
C ARG A 87 -1.30 -15.31 9.16
N ASN A 88 -1.02 -14.24 8.43
CA ASN A 88 -1.81 -13.02 8.42
C ASN A 88 -2.62 -12.81 7.13
N TYR A 89 -2.29 -13.51 6.05
CA TYR A 89 -2.91 -13.35 4.74
C TYR A 89 -3.39 -14.67 4.18
N ASP A 90 -4.53 -14.65 3.49
CA ASP A 90 -5.15 -15.84 2.87
C ASP A 90 -4.40 -16.26 1.60
N ARG A 91 -3.90 -15.28 0.84
CA ARG A 91 -3.15 -15.50 -0.39
C ARG A 91 -1.82 -14.78 -0.35
N ILE A 92 -0.74 -15.52 -0.60
CA ILE A 92 0.61 -14.97 -0.67
C ILE A 92 1.26 -15.42 -1.98
N GLU A 93 1.87 -14.46 -2.65
CA GLU A 93 2.77 -14.70 -3.76
C GLU A 93 4.18 -14.25 -3.39
N VAL A 94 5.18 -14.94 -3.92
CA VAL A 94 6.59 -14.61 -3.67
C VAL A 94 7.26 -14.36 -5.02
N VAL A 95 7.98 -13.26 -5.11
CA VAL A 95 8.75 -12.87 -6.29
C VAL A 95 10.22 -12.85 -5.91
N PHE A 96 11.02 -13.63 -6.60
CA PHE A 96 12.46 -13.69 -6.38
C PHE A 96 13.20 -12.87 -7.45
N ILE A 97 13.96 -11.88 -7.02
CA ILE A 97 14.78 -11.02 -7.86
C ILE A 97 16.23 -11.16 -7.43
N ARG A 98 17.06 -11.71 -8.29
CA ARG A 98 18.50 -11.67 -8.11
C ARG A 98 19.11 -10.50 -8.88
N HIS A 99 20.16 -9.92 -8.34
CA HIS A 99 20.88 -8.86 -9.01
C HIS A 99 22.40 -8.94 -8.79
N HIS A 100 23.11 -8.44 -9.76
CA HIS A 100 24.51 -8.06 -9.71
C HIS A 100 24.66 -6.73 -10.47
N THR A 101 25.21 -6.68 -11.68
CA THR A 101 25.17 -5.50 -12.56
C THR A 101 23.80 -5.35 -13.27
N SER A 102 23.04 -6.42 -13.36
CA SER A 102 21.67 -6.46 -13.89
C SER A 102 20.78 -7.28 -12.98
N ALA A 103 19.49 -6.99 -12.98
CA ALA A 103 18.50 -7.72 -12.21
C ALA A 103 17.67 -8.65 -13.10
N ARG A 104 17.23 -9.76 -12.51
CA ARG A 104 16.35 -10.72 -13.16
C ARG A 104 15.43 -11.41 -12.16
N GLU A 105 14.15 -11.58 -12.55
CA GLU A 105 13.25 -12.47 -11.85
C GLU A 105 13.64 -13.93 -12.14
N VAL A 106 13.65 -14.75 -11.11
CA VAL A 106 14.12 -16.15 -11.17
C VAL A 106 13.23 -17.03 -10.30
N ASP A 107 13.38 -18.32 -10.43
CA ASP A 107 12.77 -19.28 -9.52
C ASP A 107 13.54 -19.38 -8.18
N GLU A 108 12.96 -20.10 -7.22
CA GLU A 108 13.55 -20.27 -5.89
C GLU A 108 14.92 -20.94 -5.95
N GLU A 109 15.11 -21.93 -6.83
CA GLU A 109 16.35 -22.68 -6.95
C GLU A 109 17.48 -21.79 -7.47
N GLU A 110 17.25 -21.08 -8.55
CA GLU A 110 18.21 -20.14 -9.12
C GLU A 110 18.51 -19.00 -8.12
N PHE A 111 17.52 -18.51 -7.38
CA PHE A 111 17.67 -17.43 -6.40
C PHE A 111 18.67 -17.76 -5.30
N PHE A 112 18.62 -18.96 -4.73
CA PHE A 112 19.47 -19.33 -3.59
C PHE A 112 20.81 -19.95 -3.97
N TYR A 113 20.94 -20.53 -5.14
CA TYR A 113 22.12 -21.28 -5.52
C TYR A 113 22.94 -20.67 -6.66
N SER A 114 22.42 -19.62 -7.32
CA SER A 114 23.19 -18.94 -8.36
C SER A 114 24.42 -18.24 -7.79
N ARG A 115 25.51 -18.27 -8.55
CA ARG A 115 26.74 -17.54 -8.29
C ARG A 115 27.13 -16.82 -9.55
N GLU A 116 27.26 -15.52 -9.44
CA GLU A 116 27.76 -14.72 -10.54
C GLU A 116 28.96 -13.89 -10.11
N THR A 117 29.83 -13.58 -11.06
CA THR A 117 30.98 -12.71 -10.87
C THR A 117 30.66 -11.36 -11.53
N GLY A 118 30.76 -10.27 -10.79
CA GLY A 118 30.48 -8.93 -11.32
C GLY A 118 30.39 -7.91 -10.20
N GLY A 119 30.25 -6.63 -10.58
CA GLY A 119 29.96 -5.55 -9.66
C GLY A 119 28.49 -5.53 -9.26
N THR A 120 28.11 -4.63 -8.35
CA THR A 120 26.76 -4.51 -7.82
C THR A 120 26.13 -3.20 -8.27
N ILE A 121 24.97 -3.28 -8.94
CA ILE A 121 24.10 -2.15 -9.28
C ILE A 121 22.72 -2.43 -8.68
N VAL A 122 22.48 -1.88 -7.50
CA VAL A 122 21.27 -2.12 -6.72
C VAL A 122 20.03 -1.53 -7.41
N SER A 123 20.16 -0.39 -8.09
CA SER A 123 19.04 0.26 -8.79
C SER A 123 18.42 -0.64 -9.86
N SER A 124 19.17 -1.61 -10.41
CA SER A 124 18.63 -2.57 -11.38
C SER A 124 17.53 -3.43 -10.77
N ALA A 125 17.73 -3.92 -9.53
CA ALA A 125 16.73 -4.71 -8.80
C ALA A 125 15.51 -3.88 -8.41
N LEU A 126 15.73 -2.63 -7.97
CA LEU A 126 14.64 -1.73 -7.58
C LEU A 126 13.74 -1.36 -8.78
N LYS A 127 14.34 -1.11 -9.95
CA LYS A 127 13.60 -0.85 -11.20
C LYS A 127 12.76 -2.07 -11.60
N LEU A 128 13.36 -3.25 -11.60
CA LEU A 128 12.64 -4.47 -11.93
C LEU A 128 11.49 -4.75 -10.93
N MET A 129 11.74 -4.56 -9.63
CA MET A 129 10.69 -4.66 -8.62
C MET A 129 9.53 -3.70 -8.91
N GLN A 130 9.83 -2.45 -9.24
CA GLN A 130 8.82 -1.44 -9.58
C GLN A 130 7.99 -1.85 -10.82
N GLU A 131 8.65 -2.34 -11.87
CA GLU A 131 7.99 -2.83 -13.08
C GLU A 131 7.02 -3.98 -12.76
N ILE A 132 7.47 -4.97 -12.00
CA ILE A 132 6.67 -6.11 -11.58
C ILE A 132 5.50 -5.67 -10.67
N MET A 133 5.74 -4.73 -9.75
CA MET A 133 4.67 -4.16 -8.91
C MET A 133 3.58 -3.52 -9.78
N ALA A 134 3.97 -2.68 -10.74
CA ALA A 134 3.03 -1.98 -11.61
C ALA A 134 2.22 -2.93 -12.51
N GLU A 135 2.85 -3.98 -13.01
CA GLU A 135 2.25 -4.94 -13.94
C GLU A 135 1.35 -5.96 -13.25
N ARG A 136 1.80 -6.54 -12.13
CA ARG A 136 1.15 -7.72 -11.53
C ARG A 136 0.54 -7.49 -10.15
N TYR A 137 1.03 -6.50 -9.39
CA TYR A 137 0.68 -6.33 -7.98
C TYR A 137 0.28 -4.89 -7.64
N PRO A 138 -0.83 -4.39 -8.19
CA PRO A 138 -1.30 -3.03 -7.89
C PRO A 138 -1.57 -2.86 -6.38
N ALA A 139 -1.06 -1.78 -5.79
CA ALA A 139 -1.10 -1.53 -4.35
C ALA A 139 -2.51 -1.34 -3.75
N ASN A 140 -3.53 -1.14 -4.58
CA ASN A 140 -4.93 -1.11 -4.14
C ASN A 140 -5.54 -2.51 -3.92
N GLU A 141 -4.87 -3.57 -4.41
CA GLU A 141 -5.33 -4.96 -4.29
C GLU A 141 -4.39 -5.84 -3.46
N TRP A 142 -3.12 -5.47 -3.40
CA TRP A 142 -2.08 -6.27 -2.77
C TRP A 142 -1.38 -5.51 -1.65
N ASN A 143 -1.12 -6.20 -0.54
CA ASN A 143 -0.20 -5.73 0.48
C ASN A 143 1.22 -6.15 0.08
N ILE A 144 2.08 -5.17 -0.18
CA ILE A 144 3.39 -5.40 -0.76
C ILE A 144 4.44 -5.36 0.35
N TYR A 145 5.25 -6.41 0.42
CA TYR A 145 6.37 -6.56 1.33
C TYR A 145 7.65 -6.77 0.52
N ALA A 146 8.74 -6.18 0.96
CA ALA A 146 10.03 -6.36 0.32
C ALA A 146 11.12 -6.63 1.35
N ALA A 147 11.99 -7.56 1.01
CA ALA A 147 13.18 -7.87 1.77
C ALA A 147 14.38 -7.98 0.84
N GLN A 148 15.43 -7.21 1.14
CA GLN A 148 16.67 -7.18 0.37
C GLN A 148 17.82 -7.73 1.19
N ALA A 149 18.60 -8.62 0.61
CA ALA A 149 19.83 -9.13 1.18
C ALA A 149 21.01 -8.72 0.30
N SER A 150 21.96 -8.01 0.89
CA SER A 150 23.20 -7.52 0.26
C SER A 150 24.28 -7.39 1.34
N ASP A 151 25.54 -7.39 0.95
CA ASP A 151 26.67 -7.06 1.82
C ASP A 151 26.92 -5.55 1.98
N GLY A 152 26.09 -4.74 1.31
CA GLY A 152 26.14 -3.28 1.36
C GLY A 152 27.02 -2.65 0.27
N ASP A 153 27.67 -3.42 -0.55
CA ASP A 153 28.42 -2.91 -1.69
C ASP A 153 27.48 -2.41 -2.78
N ASN A 154 27.74 -1.21 -3.27
CA ASN A 154 27.05 -0.60 -4.41
C ASN A 154 27.96 0.43 -5.08
N TRP A 155 27.78 0.66 -6.35
CA TRP A 155 28.51 1.73 -7.03
C TRP A 155 28.08 3.09 -6.51
N ASN A 156 29.05 3.98 -6.28
CA ASN A 156 28.80 5.31 -5.71
C ASN A 156 27.77 6.11 -6.52
N ASP A 157 27.84 6.03 -7.85
CA ASP A 157 26.95 6.75 -8.75
C ASP A 157 25.52 6.15 -8.79
N ASP A 158 25.33 4.92 -8.31
CA ASP A 158 24.05 4.24 -8.26
C ASP A 158 23.25 4.58 -6.99
N SER A 159 23.92 4.92 -5.90
CA SER A 159 23.29 5.21 -4.60
C SER A 159 22.25 6.34 -4.65
N PRO A 160 22.49 7.49 -5.34
CA PRO A 160 21.46 8.51 -5.52
C PRO A 160 20.23 8.02 -6.29
N ILE A 161 20.43 7.16 -7.30
CA ILE A 161 19.36 6.57 -8.10
C ILE A 161 18.51 5.62 -7.23
N CYS A 162 19.16 4.77 -6.45
CA CYS A 162 18.49 3.89 -5.50
C CYS A 162 17.63 4.68 -4.51
N ARG A 163 18.17 5.76 -3.94
CA ARG A 163 17.45 6.64 -3.01
C ARG A 163 16.21 7.25 -3.65
N GLU A 164 16.32 7.70 -4.89
CA GLU A 164 15.18 8.29 -5.60
C GLU A 164 14.08 7.26 -5.87
N ILE A 165 14.43 6.09 -6.39
CA ILE A 165 13.49 5.01 -6.67
C ILE A 165 12.81 4.55 -5.38
N LEU A 166 13.58 4.26 -4.34
CA LEU A 166 13.04 3.84 -3.05
C LEU A 166 12.08 4.88 -2.48
N SER A 167 12.51 6.13 -2.35
CA SER A 167 11.71 7.15 -1.66
C SER A 167 10.44 7.57 -2.39
N LYS A 168 10.49 7.60 -3.74
CA LYS A 168 9.37 8.14 -4.54
C LYS A 168 8.49 7.06 -5.18
N GLN A 169 9.05 5.88 -5.46
CA GLN A 169 8.40 4.90 -6.33
C GLN A 169 8.10 3.57 -5.62
N ILE A 170 8.79 3.24 -4.53
CA ILE A 170 8.59 1.98 -3.81
C ILE A 170 7.96 2.22 -2.44
N MET A 171 8.61 3.00 -1.55
CA MET A 171 8.20 3.20 -0.17
C MET A 171 6.75 3.69 0.02
N PRO A 172 6.18 4.52 -0.87
CA PRO A 172 4.77 4.92 -0.73
C PRO A 172 3.76 3.77 -0.92
N PHE A 173 4.17 2.65 -1.50
CA PHE A 173 3.29 1.54 -1.87
C PHE A 173 3.53 0.26 -1.08
N VAL A 174 4.66 0.15 -0.40
CA VAL A 174 5.00 -1.05 0.38
C VAL A 174 4.57 -0.90 1.84
N GLN A 175 4.12 -2.00 2.44
CA GLN A 175 3.80 -2.05 3.87
C GLN A 175 5.08 -2.14 4.73
N TYR A 176 6.10 -2.79 4.19
CA TYR A 176 7.36 -2.99 4.87
C TYR A 176 8.48 -3.23 3.85
N TYR A 177 9.64 -2.59 4.09
CA TYR A 177 10.88 -2.78 3.33
C TYR A 177 12.05 -2.92 4.32
N THR A 178 12.88 -3.94 4.14
CA THR A 178 14.07 -4.21 4.98
C THR A 178 15.23 -4.71 4.15
#